data_d20de3ec779143ad2c2842278ce06d83
#
_entry.id   d20de3ec779143ad2c2842278ce06d83
#
_cell.length_a   1.000
_cell.length_b   1.000
_cell.length_c   1.000
_cell.angle_alpha   90.00
_cell.angle_beta   90.00
_cell.angle_gamma   90.00
#
_symmetry.space_group_name_H-M   'P 1'
#
loop_
_entity.id
_entity.type
_entity.pdbx_description
1 polymer ?
#
loop_
_entity_poly.entity_id
_entity_poly.type
_entity_poly.pdbx_seq_one_letter_code
_entity_poly.pdbx_strand_id
1 'polypeptide(L)'
;MSENINPSENSTQKSLNFIEQIVVEDLAKGKNDGRLQTRFPPEPNGYLHIGHAKAICMDFGIAQKFGGVCNLRLDDTNPQKEDTEYVEAIKEDIQWLGFKWGNIYHASDYFQQLWDFAVSLIKQGKAYIDEQ
;
A
#
# COMPACT_ATOMS: atom_id res chain seq x y z
N MET A 1 -5.68 -12.59 -57.58
CA MET A 1 -5.88 -13.45 -56.38
C MET A 1 -5.05 -12.85 -55.28
N SER A 2 -5.69 -12.10 -54.44
CA SER A 2 -5.05 -11.38 -53.32
C SER A 2 -5.35 -12.14 -52.06
N GLU A 3 -4.33 -12.78 -51.50
CA GLU A 3 -4.44 -13.40 -50.20
C GLU A 3 -4.33 -12.33 -49.11
N ASN A 4 -5.43 -12.11 -48.43
CA ASN A 4 -5.47 -11.34 -47.18
C ASN A 4 -4.81 -12.15 -46.04
N ILE A 5 -3.60 -11.78 -45.69
CA ILE A 5 -2.97 -12.26 -44.45
C ILE A 5 -3.40 -11.30 -43.35
N ASN A 6 -4.33 -11.75 -42.52
CA ASN A 6 -4.62 -11.11 -41.25
C ASN A 6 -3.45 -11.41 -40.29
N PRO A 7 -2.75 -10.40 -39.77
CA PRO A 7 -1.86 -10.63 -38.63
C PRO A 7 -2.74 -10.77 -37.40
N SER A 8 -2.85 -12.00 -36.88
CA SER A 8 -3.40 -12.28 -35.56
C SER A 8 -2.60 -11.48 -34.54
N GLU A 9 -3.24 -10.49 -33.95
CA GLU A 9 -2.78 -9.82 -32.76
C GLU A 9 -2.71 -10.86 -31.64
N ASN A 10 -1.55 -11.41 -31.45
CA ASN A 10 -1.21 -12.21 -30.30
C ASN A 10 -0.94 -11.25 -29.13
N SER A 11 -1.99 -10.63 -28.62
CA SER A 11 -1.95 -9.97 -27.31
C SER A 11 -1.77 -11.07 -26.28
N THR A 12 -0.52 -11.33 -25.90
CA THR A 12 -0.18 -12.11 -24.71
C THR A 12 -0.83 -11.41 -23.51
N GLN A 13 -2.04 -11.84 -23.18
CA GLN A 13 -2.73 -11.41 -21.97
C GLN A 13 -1.88 -11.88 -20.80
N LYS A 14 -1.10 -10.95 -20.23
CA LYS A 14 -0.23 -11.23 -19.09
C LYS A 14 -1.11 -11.75 -17.96
N SER A 15 -0.89 -12.98 -17.53
CA SER A 15 -1.69 -13.58 -16.46
C SER A 15 -1.62 -12.74 -15.20
N LEU A 16 -2.77 -12.51 -14.56
CA LEU A 16 -2.86 -11.79 -13.30
C LEU A 16 -2.20 -12.60 -12.18
N ASN A 17 -1.46 -11.94 -11.30
CA ASN A 17 -1.02 -12.57 -10.07
C ASN A 17 -2.19 -12.73 -9.09
N PHE A 18 -2.00 -13.47 -7.99
CA PHE A 18 -3.09 -13.77 -7.07
C PHE A 18 -3.70 -12.53 -6.38
N ILE A 19 -2.89 -11.49 -6.12
CA ILE A 19 -3.37 -10.23 -5.52
C ILE A 19 -4.23 -9.48 -6.53
N GLU A 20 -3.77 -9.38 -7.78
CA GLU A 20 -4.52 -8.76 -8.86
C GLU A 20 -5.84 -9.49 -9.11
N GLN A 21 -5.88 -10.82 -9.00
CA GLN A 21 -7.11 -11.60 -9.11
C GLN A 21 -8.11 -11.21 -8.02
N ILE A 22 -7.66 -11.10 -6.76
CA ILE A 22 -8.51 -10.67 -5.65
C ILE A 22 -9.07 -9.26 -5.92
N VAL A 23 -8.22 -8.33 -6.38
CA VAL A 23 -8.66 -6.97 -6.70
C VAL A 23 -9.73 -6.96 -7.79
N VAL A 24 -9.52 -7.70 -8.87
CA VAL A 24 -10.50 -7.82 -9.98
C VAL A 24 -11.83 -8.37 -9.48
N GLU A 25 -11.80 -9.43 -8.66
CA GLU A 25 -13.01 -10.02 -8.08
C GLU A 25 -13.75 -9.05 -7.14
N ASP A 26 -13.02 -8.35 -6.28
CA ASP A 26 -13.59 -7.39 -5.34
C ASP A 26 -14.22 -6.21 -6.07
N LEU A 27 -13.56 -5.68 -7.09
CA LEU A 27 -14.11 -4.61 -7.93
C LEU A 27 -15.34 -5.06 -8.71
N ALA A 28 -15.33 -6.26 -9.28
CA ALA A 28 -16.47 -6.83 -10.00
C ALA A 28 -17.70 -7.03 -9.10
N LYS A 29 -17.47 -7.34 -7.83
CA LYS A 29 -18.55 -7.47 -6.81
C LYS A 29 -19.02 -6.11 -6.26
N GLY A 30 -18.41 -4.99 -6.66
CA GLY A 30 -18.70 -3.66 -6.12
C GLY A 30 -18.30 -3.47 -4.67
N LYS A 31 -17.37 -4.27 -4.16
CA LYS A 31 -16.87 -4.18 -2.79
C LYS A 31 -16.26 -2.80 -2.55
N ASN A 32 -16.48 -2.25 -1.36
CA ASN A 32 -16.01 -0.91 -0.97
C ASN A 32 -16.45 0.21 -1.95
N ASP A 33 -17.63 0.08 -2.56
CA ASP A 33 -18.17 1.00 -3.57
C ASP A 33 -17.23 1.18 -4.78
N GLY A 34 -16.51 0.12 -5.16
CA GLY A 34 -15.56 0.12 -6.26
C GLY A 34 -14.27 0.91 -5.99
N ARG A 35 -14.02 1.29 -4.73
CA ARG A 35 -12.80 2.01 -4.34
C ARG A 35 -11.68 1.04 -4.03
N LEU A 36 -10.50 1.31 -4.59
CA LEU A 36 -9.27 0.60 -4.27
C LEU A 36 -8.27 1.54 -3.60
N GLN A 37 -7.79 1.13 -2.44
CA GLN A 37 -6.74 1.84 -1.72
C GLN A 37 -5.71 0.86 -1.21
N THR A 38 -4.45 1.18 -1.45
CA THR A 38 -3.28 0.51 -0.88
C THR A 38 -2.50 1.46 0.02
N ARG A 39 -1.52 0.94 0.73
CA ARG A 39 -0.62 1.77 1.54
C ARG A 39 0.79 1.19 1.54
N PHE A 40 1.77 2.06 1.58
CA PHE A 40 3.15 1.72 1.90
C PHE A 40 3.48 2.28 3.30
N PRO A 41 3.67 1.41 4.32
CA PRO A 41 3.82 1.84 5.71
C PRO A 41 5.26 1.67 6.23
N PRO A 42 6.26 2.43 5.73
CA PRO A 42 7.64 2.29 6.20
C PRO A 42 7.82 2.89 7.59
N GLU A 43 8.67 2.27 8.40
CA GLU A 43 9.21 2.87 9.62
C GLU A 43 10.40 3.78 9.23
N PRO A 44 10.40 5.08 9.59
CA PRO A 44 11.45 6.03 9.19
C PRO A 44 12.69 5.93 10.10
N ASN A 45 13.23 4.73 10.27
CA ASN A 45 14.38 4.42 11.15
C ASN A 45 15.67 4.11 10.40
N GLY A 46 15.67 4.29 9.08
CA GLY A 46 16.80 4.01 8.19
C GLY A 46 16.45 4.23 6.73
N TYR A 47 17.46 4.07 5.88
CA TYR A 47 17.28 4.11 4.43
C TYR A 47 16.59 2.86 3.92
N LEU A 48 15.84 3.01 2.81
CA LEU A 48 15.21 1.90 2.13
C LEU A 48 16.23 1.00 1.44
N HIS A 49 15.87 -0.26 1.24
CA HIS A 49 16.65 -1.24 0.48
C HIS A 49 15.79 -1.90 -0.60
N ILE A 50 16.38 -2.81 -1.38
CA ILE A 50 15.71 -3.46 -2.51
C ILE A 50 14.40 -4.19 -2.13
N GLY A 51 14.30 -4.70 -0.90
CA GLY A 51 13.07 -5.32 -0.39
C GLY A 51 11.92 -4.30 -0.30
N HIS A 52 12.23 -3.09 0.15
CA HIS A 52 11.25 -1.99 0.17
C HIS A 52 10.85 -1.56 -1.25
N ALA A 53 11.80 -1.50 -2.20
CA ALA A 53 11.50 -1.19 -3.59
C ALA A 53 10.49 -2.19 -4.18
N LYS A 54 10.62 -3.48 -3.87
CA LYS A 54 9.66 -4.50 -4.27
C LYS A 54 8.27 -4.22 -3.70
N ALA A 55 8.16 -3.90 -2.43
CA ALA A 55 6.89 -3.56 -1.78
C ALA A 55 6.27 -2.30 -2.40
N ILE A 56 7.05 -1.24 -2.60
CA ILE A 56 6.62 0.00 -3.26
C ILE A 56 6.05 -0.31 -4.64
N CYS A 57 6.77 -1.06 -5.48
CA CYS A 57 6.31 -1.42 -6.82
C CYS A 57 5.02 -2.23 -6.79
N MET A 58 4.81 -3.05 -5.77
CA MET A 58 3.57 -3.81 -5.59
C MET A 58 2.42 -2.90 -5.15
N ASP A 59 2.59 -2.14 -4.07
CA ASP A 59 1.53 -1.34 -3.46
C ASP A 59 1.07 -0.21 -4.38
N PHE A 60 2.01 0.56 -4.91
CA PHE A 60 1.74 1.64 -5.85
C PHE A 60 1.32 1.13 -7.22
N GLY A 61 1.96 0.05 -7.70
CA GLY A 61 1.65 -0.55 -8.99
C GLY A 61 0.22 -1.09 -9.08
N ILE A 62 -0.28 -1.74 -8.05
CA ILE A 62 -1.67 -2.21 -7.98
C ILE A 62 -2.63 -1.02 -7.99
N ALA A 63 -2.39 -0.02 -7.16
CA ALA A 63 -3.23 1.18 -7.14
C ALA A 63 -3.27 1.85 -8.52
N GLN A 64 -2.12 2.03 -9.15
CA GLN A 64 -2.03 2.65 -10.47
C GLN A 64 -2.74 1.80 -11.55
N LYS A 65 -2.54 0.48 -11.55
CA LYS A 65 -3.11 -0.43 -12.55
C LYS A 65 -4.64 -0.45 -12.52
N PHE A 66 -5.23 -0.35 -11.34
CA PHE A 66 -6.68 -0.47 -11.15
C PHE A 66 -7.38 0.87 -10.83
N GLY A 67 -6.70 2.00 -11.04
CA GLY A 67 -7.28 3.33 -10.85
C GLY A 67 -7.56 3.68 -9.38
N GLY A 68 -6.83 3.07 -8.46
CA GLY A 68 -6.90 3.33 -7.03
C GLY A 68 -5.91 4.38 -6.53
N VAL A 69 -5.78 4.47 -5.22
CA VAL A 69 -4.88 5.38 -4.52
C VAL A 69 -3.95 4.58 -3.60
N CYS A 70 -2.66 4.91 -3.62
CA CYS A 70 -1.71 4.42 -2.62
C CYS A 70 -1.32 5.56 -1.69
N ASN A 71 -1.46 5.36 -0.37
CA ASN A 71 -1.05 6.34 0.64
C ASN A 71 0.31 5.95 1.23
N LEU A 72 1.11 6.98 1.54
CA LEU A 72 2.31 6.83 2.33
C LEU A 72 1.94 6.99 3.81
N ARG A 73 2.08 5.92 4.57
CA ARG A 73 1.85 5.95 6.02
C ARG A 73 3.17 5.73 6.75
N LEU A 74 3.74 6.74 7.32
CA LEU A 74 4.95 6.63 8.13
C LEU A 74 4.60 5.98 9.47
N ASP A 75 5.23 4.85 9.77
CA ASP A 75 5.07 4.16 11.04
C ASP A 75 6.08 4.71 12.05
N ASP A 76 5.89 5.96 12.42
CA ASP A 76 6.76 6.77 13.27
C ASP A 76 6.38 6.61 14.76
N THR A 77 6.45 5.38 15.25
CA THR A 77 6.03 5.02 16.62
C THR A 77 7.19 4.96 17.62
N ASN A 78 8.43 5.05 17.15
CA ASN A 78 9.63 4.99 17.98
C ASN A 78 10.48 6.27 17.88
N PRO A 79 10.28 7.27 18.75
CA PRO A 79 10.95 8.56 18.66
C PRO A 79 12.48 8.51 18.87
N GLN A 80 13.02 7.40 19.36
CA GLN A 80 14.47 7.25 19.60
C GLN A 80 15.26 6.89 18.34
N LYS A 81 14.60 6.37 17.31
CA LYS A 81 15.24 5.83 16.10
C LYS A 81 14.82 6.53 14.81
N GLU A 82 13.92 7.48 14.89
CA GLU A 82 13.29 8.13 13.75
C GLU A 82 13.90 9.51 13.51
N ASP A 83 14.25 9.78 12.27
CA ASP A 83 14.82 11.05 11.86
C ASP A 83 14.11 11.60 10.63
N THR A 84 13.99 12.92 10.57
CA THR A 84 13.44 13.63 9.40
C THR A 84 14.20 13.33 8.13
N GLU A 85 15.51 13.08 8.21
CA GLU A 85 16.34 12.67 7.08
C GLU A 85 15.81 11.41 6.41
N TYR A 86 15.42 10.39 7.18
CA TYR A 86 14.88 9.15 6.64
C TYR A 86 13.49 9.34 6.01
N VAL A 87 12.67 10.21 6.58
CA VAL A 87 11.36 10.57 6.00
C VAL A 87 11.54 11.17 4.61
N GLU A 88 12.46 12.12 4.45
CA GLU A 88 12.71 12.75 3.16
C GLU A 88 13.34 11.76 2.16
N ALA A 89 14.27 10.92 2.59
CA ALA A 89 14.86 9.88 1.75
C ALA A 89 13.78 8.88 1.24
N ILE A 90 12.84 8.47 2.09
CA ILE A 90 11.73 7.61 1.70
C ILE A 90 10.89 8.26 0.59
N LYS A 91 10.57 9.55 0.73
CA LYS A 91 9.82 10.30 -0.28
C LYS A 91 10.57 10.38 -1.61
N GLU A 92 11.86 10.69 -1.55
CA GLU A 92 12.72 10.75 -2.75
C GLU A 92 12.77 9.38 -3.46
N ASP A 93 12.94 8.29 -2.73
CA ASP A 93 13.02 6.94 -3.28
C ASP A 93 11.72 6.52 -3.98
N ILE A 94 10.56 6.83 -3.39
CA ILE A 94 9.26 6.56 -4.02
C ILE A 94 9.12 7.34 -5.33
N GLN A 95 9.50 8.61 -5.33
CA GLN A 95 9.46 9.46 -6.53
C GLN A 95 10.46 9.00 -7.59
N TRP A 96 11.67 8.59 -7.17
CA TRP A 96 12.68 8.05 -8.07
C TRP A 96 12.21 6.77 -8.76
N LEU A 97 11.45 5.92 -8.06
CA LEU A 97 10.82 4.74 -8.65
C LEU A 97 9.65 5.08 -9.59
N GLY A 98 9.28 6.35 -9.72
CA GLY A 98 8.25 6.82 -10.64
C GLY A 98 6.84 6.82 -10.06
N PHE A 99 6.67 6.71 -8.74
CA PHE A 99 5.37 6.67 -8.09
C PHE A 99 5.03 7.99 -7.38
N LYS A 100 3.73 8.19 -7.16
CA LYS A 100 3.18 9.32 -6.44
C LYS A 100 2.13 8.83 -5.46
N TRP A 101 2.26 9.24 -4.19
CA TRP A 101 1.27 8.91 -3.16
C TRP A 101 0.05 9.84 -3.23
N GLY A 102 -1.08 9.37 -2.70
CA GLY A 102 -2.29 10.18 -2.55
C GLY A 102 -2.16 11.11 -1.34
N ASN A 103 -2.08 10.54 -0.15
CA ASN A 103 -1.90 11.26 1.11
C ASN A 103 -0.69 10.73 1.88
N ILE A 104 -0.15 11.57 2.76
CA ILE A 104 0.83 11.18 3.77
C ILE A 104 0.14 11.19 5.13
N TYR A 105 0.38 10.13 5.91
CA TYR A 105 -0.06 10.01 7.28
C TYR A 105 1.11 9.64 8.19
N HIS A 106 1.09 10.15 9.42
CA HIS A 106 2.02 9.79 10.48
C HIS A 106 1.26 9.02 11.55
N ALA A 107 1.72 7.82 11.90
CA ALA A 107 1.06 7.00 12.92
C ALA A 107 1.04 7.71 14.28
N SER A 108 2.07 8.52 14.59
CA SER A 108 2.17 9.32 15.80
C SER A 108 1.05 10.35 15.98
N ASP A 109 0.44 10.83 14.90
CA ASP A 109 -0.69 11.76 14.96
C ASP A 109 -1.97 11.10 15.52
N TYR A 110 -2.01 9.77 15.57
CA TYR A 110 -3.20 9.00 15.93
C TYR A 110 -3.10 8.28 17.28
N PHE A 111 -2.10 8.54 18.09
CA PHE A 111 -1.89 7.81 19.36
C PHE A 111 -3.08 7.89 20.31
N GLN A 112 -3.70 9.05 20.46
CA GLN A 112 -4.89 9.17 21.31
C GLN A 112 -6.05 8.32 20.77
N GLN A 113 -6.29 8.37 19.47
CA GLN A 113 -7.35 7.58 18.84
C GLN A 113 -7.09 6.07 18.97
N LEU A 114 -5.84 5.64 18.81
CA LEU A 114 -5.45 4.24 18.98
C LEU A 114 -5.64 3.77 20.43
N TRP A 115 -5.33 4.62 21.40
CA TRP A 115 -5.61 4.38 22.79
C TRP A 115 -7.12 4.22 23.06
N ASP A 116 -7.92 5.12 22.54
CA ASP A 116 -9.37 5.06 22.72
C ASP A 116 -9.97 3.78 22.10
N PHE A 117 -9.45 3.34 20.94
CA PHE A 117 -9.84 2.08 20.31
C PHE A 117 -9.44 0.88 21.17
N ALA A 118 -8.23 0.85 21.71
CA ALA A 118 -7.77 -0.22 22.61
C ALA A 118 -8.68 -0.32 23.85
N VAL A 119 -8.97 0.79 24.49
CA VAL A 119 -9.90 0.84 25.66
C VAL A 119 -11.30 0.34 25.26
N SER A 120 -11.78 0.73 24.10
CA SER A 120 -13.09 0.27 23.59
C SER A 120 -13.11 -1.24 23.38
N LEU A 121 -12.05 -1.82 22.81
CA LEU A 121 -11.95 -3.27 22.59
C LEU A 121 -11.91 -4.04 23.92
N ILE A 122 -11.19 -3.53 24.92
CA ILE A 122 -11.16 -4.12 26.28
C ILE A 122 -12.56 -4.11 26.90
N LYS A 123 -13.26 -2.98 26.84
CA LYS A 123 -14.63 -2.85 27.35
C LYS A 123 -15.64 -3.78 26.66
N GLN A 124 -15.39 -4.11 25.40
CA GLN A 124 -16.20 -5.06 24.63
C GLN A 124 -15.82 -6.53 24.87
N GLY A 125 -14.79 -6.81 25.69
CA GLY A 125 -14.27 -8.16 25.93
C GLY A 125 -13.55 -8.77 24.73
N LYS A 126 -13.09 -7.94 23.78
CA LYS A 126 -12.39 -8.37 22.55
C LYS A 126 -10.87 -8.26 22.64
N ALA A 127 -10.37 -7.69 23.71
CA ALA A 127 -8.95 -7.61 24.02
C ALA A 127 -8.73 -7.88 25.51
N TYR A 128 -7.60 -8.50 25.85
CA TYR A 128 -7.21 -8.85 27.21
C TYR A 128 -5.72 -8.67 27.41
N ILE A 129 -5.26 -8.65 28.65
CA ILE A 129 -3.84 -8.62 29.00
C ILE A 129 -3.34 -10.07 29.05
N ASP A 130 -2.24 -10.33 28.35
CA ASP A 130 -1.51 -11.60 28.42
C ASP A 130 -0.34 -11.43 29.40
N GLU A 131 -0.30 -12.26 30.44
CA GLU A 131 0.69 -12.20 31.53
C GLU A 131 1.83 -13.22 31.33
N GLN A 132 2.27 -13.50 30.11
CA GLN A 132 3.41 -14.39 29.83
C GLN A 132 4.74 -13.76 30.16
#